data_6e529f945ef93428a69fe5f47033cfca
#
_entry.id   6e529f945ef93428a69fe5f47033cfca
#
_cell.length_a   1.000
_cell.length_b   1.000
_cell.length_c   1.000
_cell.angle_alpha   90.00
_cell.angle_beta   90.00
_cell.angle_gamma   90.00
#
_symmetry.space_group_name_H-M   'P 1'
#
loop_
_entity.id
_entity.type
_entity.pdbx_description
1 polymer ?
#
loop_
_entity_poly.entity_id
_entity_poly.type
_entity_poly.pdbx_seq_one_letter_code
_entity_poly.pdbx_strand_id
1 'polypeptide(L)'
;MINLYKAEYDRQHPKHGNIFLKMISLIIAVIVVLAVGSLDARAETEYSEICVSDEEYELLKRIVAAESQTQELEGRKAVVEVIFNRVLSEEFPDSVKGVLSQKGQFSTWRMRNDSWVEPEMAVEAIDAVMKDGRTVLPDTEYLFFSRGKSRYAKDYIKIQDHWFGRAR
;
A
#
# COMPACT_ATOMS: atom_id res chain seq x y z
N MET A 1 -22.18 7.28 -72.53
CA MET A 1 -22.08 8.67 -72.04
C MET A 1 -22.13 8.78 -70.46
N ILE A 2 -22.79 7.87 -69.76
CA ILE A 2 -22.91 7.91 -68.30
C ILE A 2 -21.60 7.63 -67.54
N ASN A 3 -20.68 6.81 -68.11
CA ASN A 3 -19.43 6.42 -67.42
C ASN A 3 -18.37 7.53 -67.38
N LEU A 4 -18.37 8.48 -68.30
CA LEU A 4 -17.41 9.60 -68.32
C LEU A 4 -17.75 10.65 -67.24
N TYR A 5 -19.02 10.93 -67.01
CA TYR A 5 -19.48 11.86 -65.99
C TYR A 5 -19.17 11.37 -64.54
N LYS A 6 -19.28 10.09 -64.32
CA LYS A 6 -18.96 9.48 -63.02
C LYS A 6 -17.47 9.53 -62.72
N ALA A 7 -16.62 9.27 -63.71
CA ALA A 7 -15.15 9.33 -63.58
C ALA A 7 -14.67 10.76 -63.32
N GLU A 8 -15.32 11.78 -63.86
CA GLU A 8 -14.99 13.19 -63.70
C GLU A 8 -15.47 13.71 -62.32
N TYR A 9 -16.64 13.27 -61.87
CA TYR A 9 -17.17 13.56 -60.55
C TYR A 9 -16.31 12.97 -59.44
N ASP A 10 -15.86 11.71 -59.54
CA ASP A 10 -14.99 11.02 -58.57
C ASP A 10 -13.57 11.62 -58.52
N ARG A 11 -13.14 12.29 -59.59
CA ARG A 11 -11.84 12.98 -59.63
C ARG A 11 -11.88 14.35 -58.96
N GLN A 12 -13.02 15.05 -59.03
CA GLN A 12 -13.22 16.35 -58.39
C GLN A 12 -13.59 16.24 -56.91
N HIS A 13 -14.06 15.06 -56.45
CA HIS A 13 -14.48 14.78 -55.08
C HIS A 13 -13.73 13.57 -54.53
N PRO A 14 -12.41 13.73 -54.22
CA PRO A 14 -11.68 12.63 -53.64
C PRO A 14 -12.33 12.23 -52.33
N LYS A 15 -12.53 10.92 -52.16
CA LYS A 15 -13.13 10.33 -50.94
C LYS A 15 -12.25 10.49 -49.72
N HIS A 16 -12.06 11.73 -49.25
CA HIS A 16 -11.26 12.03 -48.04
C HIS A 16 -11.88 11.46 -46.76
N GLY A 17 -13.20 11.07 -46.78
CA GLY A 17 -13.87 10.51 -45.64
C GLY A 17 -13.23 9.25 -45.04
N ASN A 18 -12.62 8.40 -45.87
CA ASN A 18 -12.03 7.15 -45.40
C ASN A 18 -10.69 7.33 -44.66
N ILE A 19 -9.94 8.38 -44.94
CA ILE A 19 -8.66 8.65 -44.26
C ILE A 19 -8.94 9.25 -42.88
N PHE A 20 -9.91 10.18 -42.80
CA PHE A 20 -10.28 10.79 -41.55
C PHE A 20 -10.92 9.79 -40.58
N LEU A 21 -11.80 8.90 -41.08
CA LEU A 21 -12.37 7.80 -40.28
C LEU A 21 -11.29 6.82 -39.78
N LYS A 22 -10.33 6.48 -40.64
CA LYS A 22 -9.20 5.60 -40.26
C LYS A 22 -8.30 6.25 -39.22
N MET A 23 -8.04 7.54 -39.30
CA MET A 23 -7.27 8.28 -38.30
C MET A 23 -8.00 8.35 -36.95
N ILE A 24 -9.31 8.62 -36.95
CA ILE A 24 -10.14 8.60 -35.73
C ILE A 24 -10.12 7.20 -35.11
N SER A 25 -10.29 6.14 -35.92
CA SER A 25 -10.25 4.76 -35.42
C SER A 25 -8.89 4.41 -34.82
N LEU A 26 -7.78 4.87 -35.39
CA LEU A 26 -6.43 4.66 -34.85
C LEU A 26 -6.23 5.42 -33.55
N ILE A 27 -6.70 6.66 -33.44
CA ILE A 27 -6.62 7.47 -32.20
C ILE A 27 -7.44 6.81 -31.10
N ILE A 28 -8.66 6.34 -31.38
CA ILE A 28 -9.49 5.63 -30.41
C ILE A 28 -8.81 4.33 -29.97
N ALA A 29 -8.22 3.57 -30.89
CA ALA A 29 -7.49 2.34 -30.55
C ALA A 29 -6.28 2.64 -29.63
N VAL A 30 -5.54 3.70 -29.88
CA VAL A 30 -4.40 4.12 -29.04
C VAL A 30 -4.89 4.56 -27.65
N ILE A 31 -5.99 5.33 -27.58
CA ILE A 31 -6.58 5.75 -26.30
C ILE A 31 -7.06 4.54 -25.50
N VAL A 32 -7.70 3.57 -26.16
CA VAL A 32 -8.15 2.33 -25.50
C VAL A 32 -6.98 1.50 -25.00
N VAL A 33 -5.89 1.37 -25.76
CA VAL A 33 -4.68 0.65 -25.34
C VAL A 33 -4.01 1.35 -24.16
N LEU A 34 -3.94 2.68 -24.16
CA LEU A 34 -3.40 3.46 -23.05
C LEU A 34 -4.31 3.38 -21.81
N ALA A 35 -5.64 3.37 -21.99
CA ALA A 35 -6.58 3.23 -20.89
C ALA A 35 -6.59 1.82 -20.28
N VAL A 36 -6.44 0.76 -21.09
CA VAL A 36 -6.34 -0.62 -20.60
C VAL A 36 -4.99 -0.89 -19.95
N GLY A 37 -3.90 -0.29 -20.45
CA GLY A 37 -2.57 -0.39 -19.83
C GLY A 37 -2.46 0.33 -18.47
N SER A 38 -3.40 1.23 -18.15
CA SER A 38 -3.45 1.91 -16.85
C SER A 38 -4.37 1.21 -15.82
N LEU A 39 -5.08 0.15 -16.20
CA LEU A 39 -6.02 -0.55 -15.31
C LEU A 39 -5.35 -1.57 -14.38
N ASP A 40 -4.10 -1.96 -14.62
CA ASP A 40 -3.34 -2.88 -13.78
C ASP A 40 -2.08 -2.26 -13.13
N ALA A 41 -1.89 -0.95 -13.21
CA ALA A 41 -0.93 -0.28 -12.36
C ALA A 41 -1.54 -0.22 -10.93
N ARG A 42 -1.51 -1.36 -10.21
CA ARG A 42 -1.56 -1.35 -8.75
C ARG A 42 -0.53 -0.31 -8.32
N ALA A 43 -0.97 0.78 -7.72
CA ALA A 43 -0.06 1.79 -7.21
C ALA A 43 0.96 1.06 -6.35
N GLU A 44 2.23 1.11 -6.75
CA GLU A 44 3.31 0.52 -6.00
C GLU A 44 3.36 1.28 -4.67
N THR A 45 2.98 0.60 -3.60
CA THR A 45 2.97 1.20 -2.26
C THR A 45 4.38 1.15 -1.70
N GLU A 46 4.71 2.03 -0.76
CA GLU A 46 6.01 2.02 -0.09
C GLU A 46 6.35 0.68 0.59
N TYR A 47 5.35 -0.17 0.83
CA TYR A 47 5.52 -1.50 1.45
C TYR A 47 5.52 -2.65 0.45
N SER A 48 5.44 -2.38 -0.85
CA SER A 48 5.38 -3.41 -1.91
C SER A 48 6.63 -4.30 -1.96
N GLU A 49 7.76 -3.79 -1.50
CA GLU A 49 9.03 -4.54 -1.44
C GLU A 49 9.12 -5.46 -0.22
N ILE A 50 8.24 -5.30 0.78
CA ILE A 50 8.25 -6.13 1.99
C ILE A 50 7.62 -7.48 1.67
N CYS A 51 8.47 -8.52 1.58
CA CYS A 51 8.00 -9.90 1.46
C CYS A 51 7.66 -10.44 2.85
N VAL A 52 6.39 -10.77 3.09
CA VAL A 52 5.93 -11.38 4.34
C VAL A 52 5.63 -12.85 4.08
N SER A 53 6.37 -13.77 4.70
CA SER A 53 6.10 -15.21 4.65
C SER A 53 4.88 -15.57 5.50
N ASP A 54 4.30 -16.76 5.28
CA ASP A 54 3.18 -17.26 6.09
C ASP A 54 3.53 -17.32 7.58
N GLU A 55 4.77 -17.72 7.93
CA GLU A 55 5.24 -17.74 9.32
C GLU A 55 5.30 -16.33 9.92
N GLU A 56 5.79 -15.36 9.15
CA GLU A 56 5.86 -13.96 9.59
C GLU A 56 4.47 -13.32 9.70
N TYR A 57 3.55 -13.66 8.82
CA TYR A 57 2.18 -13.21 8.88
C TYR A 57 1.48 -13.71 10.16
N GLU A 58 1.62 -15.00 10.50
CA GLU A 58 1.09 -15.54 11.74
C GLU A 58 1.71 -14.92 12.99
N LEU A 59 3.01 -14.62 12.95
CA LEU A 59 3.70 -13.91 14.03
C LEU A 59 3.22 -12.46 14.14
N LEU A 60 3.07 -11.78 13.01
CA LEU A 60 2.59 -10.40 12.93
C LEU A 60 1.18 -10.27 13.54
N LYS A 61 0.26 -11.18 13.18
CA LYS A 61 -1.09 -11.22 13.77
C LYS A 61 -1.04 -11.24 15.30
N ARG A 62 -0.23 -12.13 15.86
CA ARG A 62 -0.13 -12.31 17.31
C ARG A 62 0.45 -11.08 18.02
N ILE A 63 1.50 -10.50 17.45
CA ILE A 63 2.14 -9.32 18.05
C ILE A 63 1.25 -8.08 17.92
N VAL A 64 0.67 -7.82 16.75
CA VAL A 64 -0.23 -6.69 16.54
C VAL A 64 -1.45 -6.80 17.44
N ALA A 65 -2.08 -7.98 17.53
CA ALA A 65 -3.21 -8.20 18.44
C ALA A 65 -2.84 -7.94 19.91
N ALA A 66 -1.67 -8.40 20.34
CA ALA A 66 -1.21 -8.21 21.72
C ALA A 66 -0.84 -6.74 22.04
N GLU A 67 -0.22 -6.02 21.10
CA GLU A 67 0.18 -4.61 21.29
C GLU A 67 -1.00 -3.63 21.16
N SER A 68 -2.02 -4.00 20.38
CA SER A 68 -3.15 -3.11 20.05
C SER A 68 -4.52 -3.62 20.51
N GLN A 69 -4.57 -4.43 21.55
CA GLN A 69 -5.78 -5.09 22.05
C GLN A 69 -6.96 -4.13 22.28
N THR A 70 -6.70 -2.93 22.79
CA THR A 70 -7.73 -1.92 23.09
C THR A 70 -7.94 -0.92 21.94
N GLN A 71 -7.19 -1.08 20.83
CA GLN A 71 -7.24 -0.16 19.70
C GLN A 71 -8.32 -0.58 18.69
N GLU A 72 -8.92 0.40 18.04
CA GLU A 72 -9.75 0.20 16.87
C GLU A 72 -8.86 -0.03 15.62
N LEU A 73 -9.47 -0.25 14.45
CA LEU A 73 -8.79 -0.56 13.20
C LEU A 73 -7.68 0.44 12.87
N GLU A 74 -7.92 1.74 13.02
CA GLU A 74 -6.93 2.78 12.72
C GLU A 74 -5.68 2.67 13.61
N GLY A 75 -5.86 2.46 14.92
CA GLY A 75 -4.74 2.26 15.84
C GLY A 75 -3.96 0.98 15.55
N ARG A 76 -4.64 -0.11 15.15
CA ARG A 76 -3.99 -1.36 14.74
C ARG A 76 -3.19 -1.16 13.46
N LYS A 77 -3.75 -0.46 12.45
CA LYS A 77 -3.04 -0.10 11.22
C LYS A 77 -1.77 0.70 11.51
N ALA A 78 -1.85 1.70 12.39
CA ALA A 78 -0.70 2.49 12.78
C ALA A 78 0.42 1.63 13.41
N VAL A 79 0.08 0.61 14.20
CA VAL A 79 1.06 -0.34 14.75
C VAL A 79 1.71 -1.18 13.64
N VAL A 80 0.93 -1.67 12.67
CA VAL A 80 1.46 -2.40 11.50
C VAL A 80 2.39 -1.50 10.68
N GLU A 81 1.97 -0.26 10.43
CA GLU A 81 2.77 0.72 9.69
C GLU A 81 4.12 0.99 10.37
N VAL A 82 4.18 1.11 11.71
CA VAL A 82 5.47 1.22 12.42
C VAL A 82 6.34 -0.02 12.21
N ILE A 83 5.77 -1.22 12.24
CA ILE A 83 6.53 -2.45 12.01
C ILE A 83 7.14 -2.44 10.60
N PHE A 84 6.35 -2.09 9.59
CA PHE A 84 6.80 -2.04 8.20
C PHE A 84 7.78 -0.89 7.96
N ASN A 85 7.58 0.29 8.57
CA ASN A 85 8.55 1.37 8.53
C ASN A 85 9.90 0.95 9.08
N ARG A 86 9.92 0.14 10.16
CA ARG A 86 11.16 -0.41 10.71
C ARG A 86 11.83 -1.38 9.75
N VAL A 87 11.08 -2.22 9.03
CA VAL A 87 11.64 -3.12 8.01
C VAL A 87 12.31 -2.33 6.89
N LEU A 88 11.78 -1.16 6.53
CA LEU A 88 12.36 -0.27 5.51
C LEU A 88 13.53 0.58 6.03
N SER A 89 13.68 0.71 7.34
CA SER A 89 14.70 1.57 7.95
C SER A 89 16.04 0.83 8.12
N GLU A 90 17.13 1.44 7.71
CA GLU A 90 18.48 0.92 7.92
C GLU A 90 18.87 0.74 9.40
N GLU A 91 18.12 1.37 10.32
CA GLU A 91 18.35 1.26 11.78
C GLU A 91 17.79 -0.04 12.39
N PHE A 92 16.99 -0.80 11.63
CA PHE A 92 16.30 -1.99 12.10
C PHE A 92 16.58 -3.19 11.19
N PRO A 93 16.24 -4.43 11.62
CA PRO A 93 16.32 -5.59 10.75
C PRO A 93 15.43 -5.46 9.52
N ASP A 94 15.88 -6.02 8.40
CA ASP A 94 15.26 -5.99 7.06
C ASP A 94 14.12 -7.00 6.85
N SER A 95 13.60 -7.60 7.92
CA SER A 95 12.52 -8.59 7.87
C SER A 95 11.52 -8.40 9.00
N VAL A 96 10.27 -8.77 8.77
CA VAL A 96 9.21 -8.70 9.78
C VAL A 96 9.58 -9.50 11.02
N LYS A 97 10.05 -10.74 10.85
CA LYS A 97 10.51 -11.59 11.97
C LYS A 97 11.67 -10.95 12.73
N GLY A 98 12.62 -10.37 12.01
CA GLY A 98 13.76 -9.67 12.58
C GLY A 98 13.32 -8.50 13.47
N VAL A 99 12.46 -7.62 12.95
CA VAL A 99 11.90 -6.48 13.70
C VAL A 99 11.12 -6.94 14.92
N LEU A 100 10.23 -7.92 14.78
CA LEU A 100 9.37 -8.40 15.86
C LEU A 100 10.14 -9.11 16.98
N SER A 101 11.23 -9.78 16.65
CA SER A 101 12.06 -10.52 17.62
C SER A 101 13.11 -9.67 18.34
N GLN A 102 13.27 -8.40 18.00
CA GLN A 102 14.24 -7.52 18.66
C GLN A 102 13.98 -7.42 20.16
N LYS A 103 15.02 -7.67 20.94
CA LYS A 103 14.93 -7.65 22.41
C LYS A 103 14.48 -6.30 22.94
N GLY A 104 13.34 -6.30 23.65
CA GLY A 104 12.82 -5.12 24.34
C GLY A 104 12.03 -4.13 23.46
N GLN A 105 11.84 -4.43 22.17
CA GLN A 105 11.05 -3.57 21.29
C GLN A 105 9.55 -3.83 21.45
N PHE A 106 9.15 -5.09 21.56
CA PHE A 106 7.77 -5.50 21.80
C PHE A 106 7.65 -6.15 23.18
N SER A 107 6.97 -5.48 24.10
CA SER A 107 6.77 -5.99 25.45
C SER A 107 5.95 -7.29 25.47
N THR A 108 5.07 -7.42 24.49
CA THR A 108 4.16 -8.55 24.29
C THR A 108 4.79 -9.77 23.62
N TRP A 109 6.05 -9.69 23.18
CA TRP A 109 6.74 -10.81 22.53
C TRP A 109 6.63 -12.13 23.32
N ARG A 110 6.75 -12.07 24.64
CA ARG A 110 6.63 -13.24 25.53
C ARG A 110 5.20 -13.74 25.67
N MET A 111 4.23 -12.85 25.49
CA MET A 111 2.80 -13.12 25.70
C MET A 111 2.07 -13.50 24.39
N ARG A 112 2.74 -13.48 23.24
CA ARG A 112 2.12 -13.69 21.93
C ARG A 112 1.35 -14.99 21.76
N ASN A 113 1.65 -15.98 22.59
CA ASN A 113 0.96 -17.28 22.61
C ASN A 113 -0.02 -17.44 23.77
N ASP A 114 -0.27 -16.39 24.54
CA ASP A 114 -1.20 -16.42 25.66
C ASP A 114 -2.64 -16.55 25.13
N SER A 115 -3.49 -17.20 25.90
CA SER A 115 -4.88 -17.50 25.51
C SER A 115 -5.78 -16.28 25.35
N TRP A 116 -5.38 -15.13 25.91
CA TRP A 116 -6.11 -13.86 25.76
C TRP A 116 -5.78 -13.10 24.46
N VAL A 117 -4.74 -13.51 23.73
CA VAL A 117 -4.40 -12.92 22.44
C VAL A 117 -5.32 -13.51 21.39
N GLU A 118 -6.07 -12.66 20.72
CA GLU A 118 -6.96 -13.01 19.61
C GLU A 118 -6.35 -12.56 18.28
N PRO A 119 -5.52 -13.37 17.63
CA PRO A 119 -4.76 -12.94 16.43
C PRO A 119 -5.65 -12.44 15.30
N GLU A 120 -6.85 -13.00 15.16
CA GLU A 120 -7.77 -12.66 14.08
C GLU A 120 -8.24 -11.20 14.10
N MET A 121 -8.18 -10.54 15.27
CA MET A 121 -8.50 -9.11 15.38
C MET A 121 -7.50 -8.20 14.63
N ALA A 122 -6.32 -8.69 14.30
CA ALA A 122 -5.30 -7.94 13.58
C ALA A 122 -5.37 -8.13 12.04
N VAL A 123 -6.08 -9.14 11.55
CA VAL A 123 -6.11 -9.52 10.13
C VAL A 123 -6.50 -8.34 9.24
N GLU A 124 -7.63 -7.69 9.53
CA GLU A 124 -8.13 -6.57 8.73
C GLU A 124 -7.11 -5.43 8.63
N ALA A 125 -6.41 -5.11 9.72
CA ALA A 125 -5.42 -4.04 9.75
C ALA A 125 -4.16 -4.41 8.93
N ILE A 126 -3.70 -5.66 9.06
CA ILE A 126 -2.52 -6.16 8.33
C ILE A 126 -2.82 -6.20 6.83
N ASP A 127 -3.93 -6.80 6.44
CA ASP A 127 -4.32 -6.93 5.04
C ASP A 127 -4.54 -5.56 4.37
N ALA A 128 -5.15 -4.61 5.10
CA ALA A 128 -5.31 -3.26 4.60
C ALA A 128 -3.96 -2.57 4.36
N VAL A 129 -3.01 -2.66 5.31
CA VAL A 129 -1.69 -2.04 5.15
C VAL A 129 -0.87 -2.73 4.06
N MET A 130 -0.92 -4.05 3.94
CA MET A 130 -0.24 -4.79 2.87
C MET A 130 -0.80 -4.46 1.48
N LYS A 131 -2.10 -4.18 1.40
CA LYS A 131 -2.78 -3.87 0.14
C LYS A 131 -2.63 -2.40 -0.26
N ASP A 132 -2.90 -1.50 0.68
CA ASP A 132 -3.12 -0.07 0.41
C ASP A 132 -1.89 0.78 0.80
N GLY A 133 -0.89 0.17 1.46
CA GLY A 133 0.28 0.85 2.00
C GLY A 133 -0.04 1.63 3.27
N ARG A 134 0.77 2.64 3.55
CA ARG A 134 0.61 3.53 4.70
C ARG A 134 -0.59 4.47 4.49
N THR A 135 -1.50 4.46 5.44
CA THR A 135 -2.74 5.27 5.37
C THR A 135 -3.03 6.06 6.64
N VAL A 136 -2.30 5.81 7.71
CA VAL A 136 -2.52 6.39 9.04
C VAL A 136 -1.37 7.28 9.49
N LEU A 137 -0.13 6.79 9.40
CA LEU A 137 1.05 7.59 9.77
C LEU A 137 1.42 8.57 8.64
N PRO A 138 1.94 9.76 8.94
CA PRO A 138 2.29 10.76 7.93
C PRO A 138 3.38 10.33 6.94
N ASP A 139 4.36 9.55 7.42
CA ASP A 139 5.51 9.06 6.64
C ASP A 139 6.18 7.83 7.29
N THR A 140 7.21 7.30 6.64
CA THR A 140 7.96 6.11 7.08
C THR A 140 8.98 6.37 8.19
N GLU A 141 9.16 7.62 8.63
CA GLU A 141 10.07 7.95 9.73
C GLU A 141 9.43 7.74 11.13
N TYR A 142 8.13 7.42 11.19
CA TYR A 142 7.48 7.04 12.44
C TYR A 142 7.85 5.60 12.80
N LEU A 143 8.85 5.48 13.68
CA LEU A 143 9.50 4.21 14.06
C LEU A 143 9.19 3.77 15.49
N PHE A 144 8.52 4.62 16.28
CA PHE A 144 8.23 4.36 17.69
C PHE A 144 6.76 4.53 18.01
N PHE A 145 6.25 3.65 18.88
CA PHE A 145 4.94 3.83 19.49
C PHE A 145 4.97 3.39 20.96
N SER A 146 4.11 3.99 21.79
CA SER A 146 3.94 3.64 23.19
C SER A 146 2.73 4.37 23.77
N ARG A 147 2.26 3.94 24.97
CA ARG A 147 1.17 4.63 25.69
C ARG A 147 1.57 6.01 26.22
N GLY A 148 2.85 6.31 26.29
CA GLY A 148 3.38 7.61 26.70
C GLY A 148 4.49 8.08 25.79
N LYS A 149 4.84 9.38 25.84
CA LYS A 149 5.94 9.92 25.04
C LYS A 149 7.28 9.37 25.51
N SER A 150 8.03 8.76 24.61
CA SER A 150 9.36 8.22 24.88
C SER A 150 10.45 9.28 24.73
N ARG A 151 11.50 9.22 25.55
CA ARG A 151 12.70 10.08 25.39
C ARG A 151 13.49 9.80 24.09
N TYR A 152 13.26 8.68 23.46
CA TYR A 152 13.97 8.24 22.25
C TYR A 152 13.34 8.73 20.95
N ALA A 153 12.16 9.37 21.02
CA ALA A 153 11.45 9.86 19.86
C ALA A 153 11.08 11.34 19.97
N LYS A 154 10.72 11.93 18.85
CA LYS A 154 10.25 13.32 18.66
C LYS A 154 9.05 13.37 17.72
N ASP A 155 8.54 14.55 17.44
CA ASP A 155 7.47 14.80 16.44
C ASP A 155 6.27 13.88 16.60
N TYR A 156 5.73 13.83 17.81
CA TYR A 156 4.69 12.90 18.18
C TYR A 156 3.31 13.25 17.60
N ILE A 157 2.62 12.23 17.10
CA ILE A 157 1.18 12.23 16.91
C ILE A 157 0.52 11.25 17.88
N LYS A 158 -0.72 11.51 18.25
CA LYS A 158 -1.51 10.62 19.09
C LYS A 158 -2.64 9.99 18.28
N ILE A 159 -2.70 8.67 18.28
CA ILE A 159 -3.78 7.91 17.68
C ILE A 159 -4.31 7.00 18.76
N GLN A 160 -5.56 7.23 19.16
CA GLN A 160 -6.22 6.54 20.27
C GLN A 160 -5.37 6.56 21.55
N ASP A 161 -4.95 5.40 22.08
CA ASP A 161 -4.19 5.31 23.32
C ASP A 161 -2.67 5.38 23.13
N HIS A 162 -2.19 5.36 21.87
CA HIS A 162 -0.78 5.36 21.56
C HIS A 162 -0.26 6.70 21.05
N TRP A 163 0.99 6.99 21.41
CA TRP A 163 1.81 8.05 20.84
C TRP A 163 2.76 7.43 19.84
N PHE A 164 2.73 7.92 18.62
CA PHE A 164 3.63 7.53 17.55
C PHE A 164 4.66 8.64 17.34
N GLY A 165 5.93 8.31 17.16
CA GLY A 165 7.00 9.27 17.03
C GLY A 165 8.11 8.84 16.10
N ARG A 166 8.83 9.84 15.58
CA ARG A 166 10.04 9.65 14.76
C ARG A 166 11.26 9.41 15.62
N ALA A 167 12.33 8.84 15.06
CA ALA A 167 13.64 8.78 15.68
C ALA A 167 14.18 10.21 15.98
N ARG A 168 14.97 10.35 17.03
CA ARG A 168 15.64 11.61 17.39
C ARG A 168 16.88 11.84 16.56
#